data_05932b60774bbe5b86447ef6135d5e5f
#
_entry.id   05932b60774bbe5b86447ef6135d5e5f
#
_cell.length_a   1.000
_cell.length_b   1.000
_cell.length_c   1.000
_cell.angle_alpha   90.00
_cell.angle_beta   90.00
_cell.angle_gamma   90.00
#
_symmetry.space_group_name_H-M   'P 1'
#
loop_
_entity.id
_entity.type
_entity.pdbx_description
1 polymer ?
#
loop_
_entity_poly.entity_id
_entity_poly.type
_entity_poly.pdbx_seq_one_letter_code
_entity_poly.pdbx_strand_id
1 'polypeptide(L)'
;IIIPYAAVLAQPQKRGAVLGTILSGLLMGVLLSRSFSGIISSYIHWRWVYLIATIAIALLILLAALKLPKDSRPKNGPSYWQTISSIPGLIAHQRLLREAAINGFFMFGTLSIFWSTLIFYMASPAYRLGSGTVGLLAILGAAGALAAPIIGRLADAKSPRFIIATGLFMMTISYLLFLFWGHFMPILMLGIVLLDVGNQCGQVANQTRVQMLGEATSSRNNTVFMFAYFMGGASGSFFGALAWSFGGWVAVCLLALAYQCLALIAHFILYHPKS
;
A
#
# COMPACT_ATOMS: atom_id res chain seq x y z
N ILE A 1 9.49 -12.00 0.53
CA ILE A 1 10.57 -12.96 0.76
C ILE A 1 11.38 -12.60 2.02
N ILE A 2 11.85 -11.35 2.18
CA ILE A 2 12.73 -10.97 3.31
C ILE A 2 12.02 -11.10 4.67
N ILE A 3 10.77 -10.65 4.79
CA ILE A 3 10.03 -10.66 6.06
C ILE A 3 9.83 -12.08 6.61
N PRO A 4 9.28 -13.06 5.85
CA PRO A 4 9.15 -14.43 6.33
C PRO A 4 10.50 -15.08 6.63
N TYR A 5 11.51 -14.82 5.80
CA TYR A 5 12.85 -15.37 5.98
C TYR A 5 13.51 -14.87 7.26
N ALA A 6 13.40 -13.58 7.55
CA ALA A 6 13.90 -13.00 8.80
C ALA A 6 13.16 -13.54 10.04
N ALA A 7 11.85 -13.82 9.91
CA ALA A 7 11.07 -14.43 10.97
C ALA A 7 11.53 -15.86 11.29
N VAL A 8 11.96 -16.61 10.28
CA VAL A 8 12.52 -17.98 10.46
C VAL A 8 13.90 -17.95 11.10
N LEU A 9 14.75 -16.98 10.72
CA LEU A 9 16.10 -16.83 11.28
C LEU A 9 16.13 -16.24 12.69
N ALA A 10 15.07 -15.53 13.08
CA ALA A 10 15.00 -14.90 14.39
C ALA A 10 14.71 -15.94 15.51
N GLN A 11 15.39 -15.78 16.65
CA GLN A 11 15.07 -16.54 17.87
C GLN A 11 13.59 -16.29 18.26
N PRO A 12 12.85 -17.33 18.74
CA PRO A 12 11.43 -17.20 19.06
C PRO A 12 11.08 -16.00 19.93
N GLN A 13 11.93 -15.69 20.92
CA GLN A 13 11.74 -14.59 21.87
C GLN A 13 11.98 -13.19 21.24
N LYS A 14 12.70 -13.11 20.11
CA LYS A 14 13.09 -11.85 19.44
C LYS A 14 12.37 -11.64 18.11
N ARG A 15 11.51 -12.56 17.67
CA ARG A 15 10.81 -12.48 16.37
C ARG A 15 10.04 -11.18 16.20
N GLY A 16 9.29 -10.78 17.21
CA GLY A 16 8.52 -9.52 17.18
C GLY A 16 9.42 -8.29 17.01
N ALA A 17 10.53 -8.22 17.71
CA ALA A 17 11.49 -7.11 17.59
C ALA A 17 12.14 -7.05 16.21
N VAL A 18 12.55 -8.22 15.67
CA VAL A 18 13.14 -8.31 14.31
C VAL A 18 12.13 -7.89 13.23
N LEU A 19 10.91 -8.40 13.30
CA LEU A 19 9.85 -8.01 12.37
C LEU A 19 9.50 -6.53 12.48
N GLY A 20 9.41 -6.00 13.70
CA GLY A 20 9.19 -4.58 13.97
C GLY A 20 10.26 -3.70 13.32
N THR A 21 11.54 -4.08 13.45
CA THR A 21 12.66 -3.35 12.85
C THR A 21 12.59 -3.36 11.32
N ILE A 22 12.27 -4.50 10.71
CA ILE A 22 12.14 -4.60 9.25
C ILE A 22 10.97 -3.77 8.74
N LEU A 23 9.83 -3.83 9.41
CA LEU A 23 8.65 -3.05 9.05
C LEU A 23 8.90 -1.55 9.24
N SER A 24 9.58 -1.14 10.31
CA SER A 24 9.99 0.26 10.50
C SER A 24 10.92 0.74 9.39
N GLY A 25 11.88 -0.10 8.98
CA GLY A 25 12.76 0.20 7.86
C GLY A 25 12.01 0.32 6.53
N LEU A 26 11.02 -0.55 6.28
CA LEU A 26 10.15 -0.49 5.11
C LEU A 26 9.38 0.83 5.08
N LEU A 27 8.73 1.18 6.19
CA LEU A 27 7.93 2.41 6.30
C LEU A 27 8.81 3.66 6.16
N MET A 28 9.98 3.67 6.79
CA MET A 28 10.94 4.76 6.67
C MET A 28 11.44 4.89 5.22
N GLY A 29 11.70 3.76 4.53
CA GLY A 29 12.10 3.75 3.12
C GLY A 29 11.02 4.33 2.20
N VAL A 30 9.76 3.95 2.38
CA VAL A 30 8.62 4.51 1.61
C VAL A 30 8.50 6.02 1.83
N LEU A 31 8.66 6.49 3.05
CA LEU A 31 8.62 7.89 3.43
C LEU A 31 9.75 8.69 2.80
N LEU A 32 10.98 8.26 3.07
CA LEU A 32 12.17 8.97 2.64
C LEU A 32 12.31 8.97 1.11
N SER A 33 11.92 7.88 0.43
CA SER A 33 12.05 7.79 -1.03
C SER A 33 11.31 8.89 -1.77
N ARG A 34 10.12 9.26 -1.32
CA ARG A 34 9.32 10.34 -1.93
C ARG A 34 9.96 11.70 -1.70
N SER A 35 10.41 11.98 -0.47
CA SER A 35 11.07 13.24 -0.13
C SER A 35 12.42 13.36 -0.85
N PHE A 36 13.25 12.33 -0.85
CA PHE A 36 14.52 12.30 -1.58
C PHE A 36 14.33 12.48 -3.08
N SER A 37 13.40 11.75 -3.67
CA SER A 37 13.08 11.85 -5.09
C SER A 37 12.62 13.26 -5.47
N GLY A 38 11.75 13.90 -4.66
CA GLY A 38 11.29 15.26 -4.88
C GLY A 38 12.44 16.29 -4.78
N ILE A 39 13.29 16.17 -3.77
CA ILE A 39 14.45 17.05 -3.59
C ILE A 39 15.46 16.88 -4.74
N ILE A 40 15.86 15.66 -5.04
CA ILE A 40 16.83 15.40 -6.10
C ILE A 40 16.32 15.90 -7.45
N SER A 41 15.05 15.64 -7.77
CA SER A 41 14.47 16.09 -9.04
C SER A 41 14.31 17.60 -9.16
N SER A 42 14.26 18.34 -8.05
CA SER A 42 14.20 19.80 -8.06
C SER A 42 15.55 20.49 -8.25
N TYR A 43 16.66 19.87 -7.82
CA TYR A 43 18.01 20.42 -7.94
C TYR A 43 18.83 19.83 -9.09
N ILE A 44 18.57 18.55 -9.41
CA ILE A 44 19.30 17.76 -10.41
C ILE A 44 18.29 17.06 -11.31
N HIS A 45 18.71 16.61 -12.48
CA HIS A 45 17.83 15.94 -13.43
C HIS A 45 17.23 14.64 -12.85
N TRP A 46 15.94 14.34 -13.11
CA TRP A 46 15.20 13.19 -12.60
C TRP A 46 15.87 11.80 -12.82
N ARG A 47 16.75 11.70 -13.84
CA ARG A 47 17.51 10.48 -14.12
C ARG A 47 18.44 10.06 -12.98
N TRP A 48 18.93 11.02 -12.18
CA TRP A 48 19.78 10.74 -11.03
C TRP A 48 19.05 9.99 -9.92
N VAL A 49 17.74 10.19 -9.79
CA VAL A 49 16.92 9.44 -8.83
C VAL A 49 17.00 7.95 -9.12
N TYR A 50 16.87 7.57 -10.39
CA TYR A 50 16.96 6.17 -10.80
C TYR A 50 18.38 5.61 -10.71
N LEU A 51 19.39 6.40 -11.01
CA LEU A 51 20.79 5.97 -10.88
C LEU A 51 21.14 5.68 -9.41
N ILE A 52 20.77 6.59 -8.49
CA ILE A 52 20.99 6.40 -7.04
C ILE A 52 20.22 5.18 -6.54
N ALA A 53 18.96 5.01 -6.95
CA ALA A 53 18.18 3.83 -6.60
C ALA A 53 18.83 2.53 -7.12
N THR A 54 19.36 2.54 -8.33
CA THR A 54 20.05 1.37 -8.94
C THR A 54 21.29 1.02 -8.13
N ILE A 55 22.11 2.01 -7.76
CA ILE A 55 23.31 1.79 -6.93
C ILE A 55 22.92 1.25 -5.56
N ALA A 56 21.90 1.83 -4.93
CA ALA A 56 21.41 1.37 -3.61
C ALA A 56 20.92 -0.09 -3.66
N ILE A 57 20.18 -0.46 -4.71
CA ILE A 57 19.72 -1.85 -4.90
C ILE A 57 20.90 -2.79 -5.15
N ALA A 58 21.88 -2.39 -5.98
CA ALA A 58 23.08 -3.19 -6.22
C ALA A 58 23.88 -3.45 -4.94
N LEU A 59 24.04 -2.42 -4.10
CA LEU A 59 24.67 -2.57 -2.78
C LEU A 59 23.87 -3.50 -1.86
N LEU A 60 22.56 -3.40 -1.85
CA LEU A 60 21.69 -4.30 -1.07
C LEU A 60 21.81 -5.75 -1.54
N ILE A 61 21.86 -6.00 -2.85
CA ILE A 61 22.05 -7.34 -3.42
C ILE A 61 23.42 -7.89 -2.97
N LEU A 62 24.48 -7.09 -3.05
CA LEU A 62 25.81 -7.47 -2.62
C LEU A 62 25.84 -7.80 -1.12
N LEU A 63 25.27 -6.94 -0.29
CA LEU A 63 25.19 -7.18 1.17
C LEU A 63 24.37 -8.43 1.49
N ALA A 64 23.26 -8.65 0.80
CA ALA A 64 22.43 -9.84 0.97
C ALA A 64 23.23 -11.10 0.56
N ALA A 65 23.95 -11.08 -0.55
CA ALA A 65 24.77 -12.20 -1.02
C ALA A 65 25.92 -12.55 -0.05
N LEU A 66 26.48 -11.53 0.62
CA LEU A 66 27.59 -11.72 1.56
C LEU A 66 27.14 -12.11 2.98
N LYS A 67 25.97 -11.65 3.42
CA LYS A 67 25.53 -11.76 4.83
C LYS A 67 24.42 -12.79 5.07
N LEU A 68 23.58 -13.09 4.05
CA LEU A 68 22.52 -14.06 4.24
C LEU A 68 23.07 -15.50 4.16
N PRO A 69 22.70 -16.38 5.11
CA PRO A 69 23.05 -17.77 5.04
C PRO A 69 22.43 -18.43 3.80
N LYS A 70 23.14 -19.40 3.23
CA LYS A 70 22.63 -20.18 2.10
C LYS A 70 21.39 -20.95 2.53
N ASP A 71 20.30 -20.79 1.80
CA ASP A 71 19.06 -21.51 2.06
C ASP A 71 19.23 -23.00 1.67
N SER A 72 19.02 -23.88 2.63
CA SER A 72 18.92 -25.32 2.38
C SER A 72 17.48 -25.65 2.00
N ARG A 73 17.20 -25.72 0.70
CA ARG A 73 15.88 -26.12 0.20
C ARG A 73 15.49 -27.49 0.76
N PRO A 74 14.27 -27.64 1.33
CA PRO A 74 13.77 -28.97 1.67
C PRO A 74 13.75 -29.82 0.40
N LYS A 75 14.38 -31.01 0.44
CA LYS A 75 14.50 -31.92 -0.70
C LYS A 75 13.16 -32.36 -1.32
N ASN A 76 12.04 -32.19 -0.59
CA ASN A 76 10.69 -32.63 -0.96
C ASN A 76 9.67 -31.48 -1.04
N GLY A 77 10.11 -30.24 -1.29
CA GLY A 77 9.18 -29.12 -1.47
C GLY A 77 8.42 -29.18 -2.81
N PRO A 78 7.22 -28.60 -2.90
CA PRO A 78 6.49 -28.53 -4.15
C PRO A 78 7.30 -27.81 -5.23
N SER A 79 7.20 -28.29 -6.47
CA SER A 79 7.84 -27.64 -7.62
C SER A 79 7.30 -26.21 -7.81
N TYR A 80 8.12 -25.33 -8.41
CA TYR A 80 7.72 -23.98 -8.75
C TYR A 80 6.39 -23.91 -9.52
N TRP A 81 6.22 -24.77 -10.53
CA TRP A 81 4.99 -24.86 -11.32
C TRP A 81 3.79 -25.38 -10.51
N GLN A 82 4.00 -26.33 -9.62
CA GLN A 82 2.95 -26.81 -8.70
C GLN A 82 2.50 -25.71 -7.74
N THR A 83 3.44 -24.86 -7.30
CA THR A 83 3.12 -23.72 -6.44
C THR A 83 2.26 -22.72 -7.20
N ILE A 84 2.63 -22.34 -8.43
CA ILE A 84 1.86 -21.39 -9.23
C ILE A 84 0.50 -21.96 -9.62
N SER A 85 0.44 -23.21 -10.09
CA SER A 85 -0.81 -23.84 -10.50
C SER A 85 -1.81 -24.03 -9.35
N SER A 86 -1.35 -23.99 -8.10
CA SER A 86 -2.23 -24.05 -6.92
C SER A 86 -2.94 -22.73 -6.61
N ILE A 87 -2.47 -21.57 -7.15
CA ILE A 87 -3.01 -20.25 -6.85
C ILE A 87 -4.50 -20.10 -7.26
N PRO A 88 -4.93 -20.49 -8.46
CA PRO A 88 -6.34 -20.40 -8.85
C PRO A 88 -7.26 -21.19 -7.90
N GLY A 89 -6.82 -22.37 -7.47
CA GLY A 89 -7.54 -23.18 -6.48
C GLY A 89 -7.67 -22.48 -5.13
N LEU A 90 -6.60 -21.83 -4.65
CA LEU A 90 -6.65 -21.05 -3.41
C LEU A 90 -7.66 -19.89 -3.50
N ILE A 91 -7.65 -19.15 -4.61
CA ILE A 91 -8.60 -18.06 -4.85
C ILE A 91 -10.04 -18.58 -4.91
N ALA A 92 -10.27 -19.73 -5.56
CA ALA A 92 -11.60 -20.31 -5.69
C ALA A 92 -12.16 -20.78 -4.34
N HIS A 93 -11.33 -21.40 -3.49
CA HIS A 93 -11.79 -22.01 -2.23
C HIS A 93 -11.76 -21.07 -1.03
N GLN A 94 -10.90 -20.01 -1.05
CA GLN A 94 -10.76 -19.11 0.08
C GLN A 94 -11.52 -17.80 -0.14
N ARG A 95 -12.75 -17.73 0.38
CA ARG A 95 -13.62 -16.55 0.28
C ARG A 95 -13.00 -15.30 0.90
N LEU A 96 -12.36 -15.45 2.07
CA LEU A 96 -11.68 -14.35 2.76
C LEU A 96 -10.54 -13.76 1.90
N LEU A 97 -9.76 -14.61 1.23
CA LEU A 97 -8.67 -14.16 0.36
C LEU A 97 -9.20 -13.32 -0.81
N ARG A 98 -10.31 -13.75 -1.43
CA ARG A 98 -10.95 -12.96 -2.52
C ARG A 98 -11.43 -11.60 -2.03
N GLU A 99 -12.12 -11.59 -0.90
CA GLU A 99 -12.62 -10.35 -0.28
C GLU A 99 -11.48 -9.39 0.04
N ALA A 100 -10.44 -9.88 0.73
CA ALA A 100 -9.29 -9.07 1.08
C ALA A 100 -8.55 -8.54 -0.16
N ALA A 101 -8.41 -9.38 -1.22
CA ALA A 101 -7.78 -9.00 -2.47
C ALA A 101 -8.56 -7.91 -3.21
N ILE A 102 -9.90 -8.02 -3.29
CA ILE A 102 -10.77 -7.02 -3.91
C ILE A 102 -10.71 -5.70 -3.13
N ASN A 103 -10.84 -5.75 -1.80
CA ASN A 103 -10.71 -4.57 -0.96
C ASN A 103 -9.34 -3.90 -1.12
N GLY A 104 -8.27 -4.68 -1.05
CA GLY A 104 -6.90 -4.18 -1.23
C GLY A 104 -6.68 -3.54 -2.60
N PHE A 105 -7.22 -4.15 -3.67
CA PHE A 105 -7.17 -3.62 -5.03
C PHE A 105 -7.78 -2.21 -5.10
N PHE A 106 -9.01 -2.03 -4.65
CA PHE A 106 -9.68 -0.74 -4.75
C PHE A 106 -9.11 0.30 -3.78
N MET A 107 -8.74 -0.07 -2.56
CA MET A 107 -8.17 0.87 -1.59
C MET A 107 -6.81 1.41 -2.06
N PHE A 108 -5.90 0.54 -2.49
CA PHE A 108 -4.61 0.99 -3.00
C PHE A 108 -4.72 1.67 -4.38
N GLY A 109 -5.69 1.25 -5.21
CA GLY A 109 -6.04 1.95 -6.43
C GLY A 109 -6.45 3.39 -6.15
N THR A 110 -7.33 3.61 -5.19
CA THR A 110 -7.74 4.94 -4.75
C THR A 110 -6.58 5.80 -4.26
N LEU A 111 -5.71 5.23 -3.42
CA LEU A 111 -4.49 5.92 -2.96
C LEU A 111 -3.59 6.31 -4.14
N SER A 112 -3.42 5.39 -5.10
CA SER A 112 -2.57 5.59 -6.27
C SER A 112 -3.13 6.62 -7.25
N ILE A 113 -4.47 6.72 -7.40
CA ILE A 113 -5.12 7.80 -8.15
C ILE A 113 -4.66 9.15 -7.60
N PHE A 114 -4.71 9.35 -6.29
CA PHE A 114 -4.29 10.61 -5.66
C PHE A 114 -2.83 10.93 -5.92
N TRP A 115 -1.93 10.03 -5.50
CA TRP A 115 -0.50 10.31 -5.55
C TRP A 115 0.07 10.46 -6.97
N SER A 116 -0.53 9.78 -7.98
CA SER A 116 -0.12 9.93 -9.37
C SER A 116 -0.60 11.22 -10.02
N THR A 117 -1.71 11.80 -9.54
CA THR A 117 -2.31 13.01 -10.14
C THR A 117 -2.03 14.29 -9.34
N LEU A 118 -1.58 14.17 -8.09
CA LEU A 118 -1.30 15.33 -7.23
C LEU A 118 -0.32 16.31 -7.87
N ILE A 119 0.70 15.81 -8.60
CA ILE A 119 1.68 16.66 -9.28
C ILE A 119 1.02 17.58 -10.32
N PHE A 120 0.06 17.05 -11.07
CA PHE A 120 -0.67 17.84 -12.07
C PHE A 120 -1.59 18.85 -11.39
N TYR A 121 -2.21 18.48 -10.27
CA TYR A 121 -3.06 19.38 -9.49
C TYR A 121 -2.26 20.54 -8.87
N MET A 122 -1.07 20.25 -8.31
CA MET A 122 -0.19 21.30 -7.79
C MET A 122 0.31 22.25 -8.88
N ALA A 123 0.58 21.74 -10.07
CA ALA A 123 1.00 22.56 -11.22
C ALA A 123 -0.16 23.34 -11.88
N SER A 124 -1.41 23.01 -11.57
CA SER A 124 -2.59 23.64 -12.14
C SER A 124 -2.77 25.11 -11.71
N PRO A 125 -3.64 25.89 -12.37
CA PRO A 125 -3.94 27.28 -11.98
C PRO A 125 -4.42 27.44 -10.54
N ALA A 126 -4.94 26.38 -9.91
CA ALA A 126 -5.41 26.41 -8.53
C ALA A 126 -4.28 26.67 -7.52
N TYR A 127 -3.07 26.14 -7.79
CA TYR A 127 -1.96 26.25 -6.85
C TYR A 127 -0.70 26.89 -7.47
N ARG A 128 -0.37 26.57 -8.72
CA ARG A 128 0.84 27.04 -9.44
C ARG A 128 2.14 26.69 -8.67
N LEU A 129 2.18 25.52 -8.04
CA LEU A 129 3.27 25.04 -7.24
C LEU A 129 4.04 23.93 -7.96
N GLY A 130 5.35 23.87 -7.72
CA GLY A 130 6.23 22.88 -8.34
C GLY A 130 6.26 21.52 -7.62
N SER A 131 7.05 20.60 -8.18
CA SER A 131 7.25 19.23 -7.65
C SER A 131 7.80 19.17 -6.22
N GLY A 132 8.54 20.21 -5.78
CA GLY A 132 9.04 20.31 -4.41
C GLY A 132 7.91 20.33 -3.37
N THR A 133 6.80 20.99 -3.67
CA THR A 133 5.62 21.01 -2.78
C THR A 133 4.99 19.63 -2.64
N VAL A 134 4.94 18.84 -3.73
CA VAL A 134 4.45 17.45 -3.66
C VAL A 134 5.32 16.60 -2.75
N GLY A 135 6.66 16.82 -2.79
CA GLY A 135 7.61 16.17 -1.87
C GLY A 135 7.35 16.52 -0.40
N LEU A 136 7.03 17.78 -0.11
CA LEU A 136 6.67 18.22 1.24
C LEU A 136 5.33 17.63 1.70
N LEU A 137 4.33 17.61 0.82
CA LEU A 137 3.03 16.99 1.10
C LEU A 137 3.15 15.47 1.32
N ALA A 138 4.13 14.83 0.70
CA ALA A 138 4.41 13.41 0.93
C ALA A 138 4.84 13.11 2.38
N ILE A 139 5.42 14.08 3.09
CA ILE A 139 5.74 13.94 4.52
C ILE A 139 4.46 13.76 5.35
N LEU A 140 3.35 14.39 4.94
CA LEU A 140 2.06 14.19 5.61
C LEU A 140 1.53 12.77 5.44
N GLY A 141 1.78 12.14 4.29
CA GLY A 141 1.48 10.74 4.06
C GLY A 141 2.21 9.78 5.03
N ALA A 142 3.30 10.27 5.64
CA ALA A 142 3.96 9.60 6.75
C ALA A 142 3.05 9.34 7.94
N ALA A 143 2.04 10.16 8.15
CA ALA A 143 1.08 9.97 9.22
C ALA A 143 0.40 8.59 9.14
N GLY A 144 0.09 8.10 7.94
CA GLY A 144 -0.42 6.75 7.72
C GLY A 144 0.56 5.68 8.21
N ALA A 145 1.85 5.83 7.84
CA ALA A 145 2.88 4.90 8.27
C ALA A 145 3.10 4.90 9.78
N LEU A 146 3.10 6.08 10.41
CA LEU A 146 3.20 6.22 11.86
C LEU A 146 1.97 5.69 12.60
N ALA A 147 0.79 5.75 11.99
CA ALA A 147 -0.43 5.19 12.53
C ALA A 147 -0.48 3.65 12.46
N ALA A 148 0.28 3.00 11.57
CA ALA A 148 0.23 1.56 11.34
C ALA A 148 0.39 0.70 12.63
N PRO A 149 1.31 0.97 13.58
CA PRO A 149 1.40 0.20 14.83
C PRO A 149 0.18 0.39 15.74
N ILE A 150 -0.41 1.58 15.73
CA ILE A 150 -1.63 1.88 16.51
C ILE A 150 -2.82 1.15 15.89
N ILE A 151 -2.92 1.18 14.57
CA ILE A 151 -3.94 0.45 13.78
C ILE A 151 -3.83 -1.05 14.02
N GLY A 152 -2.60 -1.61 14.05
CA GLY A 152 -2.36 -3.02 14.35
C GLY A 152 -2.92 -3.41 15.72
N ARG A 153 -2.63 -2.65 16.77
CA ARG A 153 -3.17 -2.89 18.12
C ARG A 153 -4.71 -2.76 18.17
N LEU A 154 -5.27 -1.81 17.43
CA LEU A 154 -6.72 -1.65 17.32
C LEU A 154 -7.35 -2.82 16.54
N ALA A 155 -6.68 -3.34 15.52
CA ALA A 155 -7.14 -4.51 14.77
C ALA A 155 -7.12 -5.80 15.61
N ASP A 156 -6.19 -5.90 16.56
CA ASP A 156 -6.14 -7.00 17.53
C ASP A 156 -7.26 -6.87 18.59
N ALA A 157 -7.61 -5.63 18.99
CA ALA A 157 -8.61 -5.36 20.02
C ALA A 157 -10.05 -5.29 19.47
N LYS A 158 -10.24 -4.88 18.22
CA LYS A 158 -11.54 -4.72 17.55
C LYS A 158 -11.64 -5.65 16.34
N SER A 159 -12.89 -5.89 15.90
CA SER A 159 -13.07 -6.74 14.71
C SER A 159 -12.40 -6.13 13.49
N PRO A 160 -11.68 -6.92 12.66
CA PRO A 160 -11.06 -6.43 11.42
C PRO A 160 -12.07 -5.74 10.48
N ARG A 161 -13.33 -6.18 10.51
CA ARG A 161 -14.43 -5.55 9.76
C ARG A 161 -14.57 -4.07 10.10
N PHE A 162 -14.56 -3.74 11.37
CA PHE A 162 -14.69 -2.36 11.83
C PHE A 162 -13.50 -1.50 11.36
N ILE A 163 -12.29 -2.04 11.47
CA ILE A 163 -11.07 -1.31 11.05
C ILE A 163 -11.06 -1.05 9.53
N ILE A 164 -11.42 -2.06 8.72
CA ILE A 164 -11.52 -1.90 7.27
C ILE A 164 -12.59 -0.87 6.91
N ALA A 165 -13.80 -0.98 7.51
CA ALA A 165 -14.87 -0.02 7.28
C ALA A 165 -14.45 1.42 7.65
N THR A 166 -13.82 1.61 8.80
CA THR A 166 -13.29 2.91 9.23
C THR A 166 -12.32 3.48 8.18
N GLY A 167 -11.39 2.65 7.68
CA GLY A 167 -10.46 3.04 6.63
C GLY A 167 -11.16 3.48 5.34
N LEU A 168 -12.15 2.70 4.89
CA LEU A 168 -12.94 3.03 3.69
C LEU A 168 -13.70 4.35 3.86
N PHE A 169 -14.33 4.58 5.02
CA PHE A 169 -15.01 5.84 5.29
C PHE A 169 -14.04 7.03 5.35
N MET A 170 -12.88 6.87 5.98
CA MET A 170 -11.86 7.93 6.02
C MET A 170 -11.41 8.32 4.61
N MET A 171 -11.16 7.33 3.74
CA MET A 171 -10.76 7.57 2.35
C MET A 171 -11.90 8.22 1.54
N THR A 172 -13.15 7.83 1.77
CA THR A 172 -14.32 8.46 1.12
C THR A 172 -14.45 9.92 1.53
N ILE A 173 -14.36 10.21 2.84
CA ILE A 173 -14.39 11.59 3.36
C ILE A 173 -13.24 12.41 2.77
N SER A 174 -12.04 11.83 2.68
CA SER A 174 -10.89 12.48 2.08
C SER A 174 -11.19 12.96 0.65
N TYR A 175 -11.77 12.10 -0.19
CA TYR A 175 -12.10 12.48 -1.57
C TYR A 175 -13.27 13.47 -1.67
N LEU A 176 -14.22 13.43 -0.76
CA LEU A 176 -15.25 14.47 -0.67
C LEU A 176 -14.62 15.82 -0.32
N LEU A 177 -13.67 15.84 0.62
CA LEU A 177 -12.92 17.06 0.95
C LEU A 177 -12.10 17.55 -0.24
N PHE A 178 -11.46 16.68 -0.98
CA PHE A 178 -10.71 17.04 -2.19
C PHE A 178 -11.61 17.58 -3.29
N LEU A 179 -12.77 17.01 -3.46
CA LEU A 179 -13.73 17.43 -4.50
C LEU A 179 -14.29 18.84 -4.25
N PHE A 180 -14.72 19.09 -3.01
CA PHE A 180 -15.41 20.34 -2.68
C PHE A 180 -14.48 21.46 -2.21
N TRP A 181 -13.45 21.14 -1.49
CA TRP A 181 -12.55 22.10 -0.84
C TRP A 181 -11.05 21.86 -1.10
N GLY A 182 -10.71 21.02 -2.07
CA GLY A 182 -9.31 20.69 -2.37
C GLY A 182 -8.45 21.88 -2.77
N HIS A 183 -9.06 23.02 -3.15
CA HIS A 183 -8.34 24.26 -3.44
C HIS A 183 -7.79 24.99 -2.20
N PHE A 184 -8.25 24.61 -1.00
CA PHE A 184 -7.69 25.09 0.26
C PHE A 184 -6.60 24.15 0.77
N MET A 185 -5.35 24.65 0.84
CA MET A 185 -4.19 23.86 1.24
C MET A 185 -4.40 23.12 2.60
N PRO A 186 -4.91 23.72 3.68
CA PRO A 186 -5.13 23.02 4.94
C PRO A 186 -6.12 21.84 4.81
N ILE A 187 -7.16 21.99 3.98
CA ILE A 187 -8.14 20.92 3.76
C ILE A 187 -7.52 19.81 2.92
N LEU A 188 -6.71 20.16 1.91
CA LEU A 188 -5.95 19.19 1.14
C LEU A 188 -5.00 18.39 2.06
N MET A 189 -4.28 19.06 2.96
CA MET A 189 -3.38 18.42 3.93
C MET A 189 -4.14 17.47 4.86
N LEU A 190 -5.28 17.87 5.40
CA LEU A 190 -6.14 17.02 6.22
C LEU A 190 -6.62 15.79 5.42
N GLY A 191 -7.05 16.01 4.19
CA GLY A 191 -7.47 14.93 3.30
C GLY A 191 -6.35 13.92 3.02
N ILE A 192 -5.10 14.38 2.81
CA ILE A 192 -3.93 13.50 2.64
C ILE A 192 -3.76 12.60 3.86
N VAL A 193 -3.80 13.16 5.07
CA VAL A 193 -3.66 12.37 6.30
C VAL A 193 -4.78 11.34 6.43
N LEU A 194 -6.03 11.72 6.18
CA LEU A 194 -7.18 10.80 6.21
C LEU A 194 -7.06 9.70 5.17
N LEU A 195 -6.58 10.03 3.96
CA LEU A 195 -6.39 9.09 2.87
C LEU A 195 -5.36 8.02 3.22
N ASP A 196 -4.18 8.44 3.69
CA ASP A 196 -3.07 7.54 3.98
C ASP A 196 -3.38 6.68 5.24
N VAL A 197 -3.91 7.28 6.31
CA VAL A 197 -4.34 6.53 7.51
C VAL A 197 -5.47 5.55 7.15
N GLY A 198 -6.43 5.97 6.36
CA GLY A 198 -7.53 5.11 5.90
C GLY A 198 -7.03 3.91 5.10
N ASN A 199 -6.10 4.12 4.16
CA ASN A 199 -5.48 3.03 3.41
C ASN A 199 -4.72 2.06 4.33
N GLN A 200 -3.99 2.56 5.34
CA GLN A 200 -3.28 1.71 6.30
C GLN A 200 -4.23 0.87 7.15
N CYS A 201 -5.39 1.41 7.56
CA CYS A 201 -6.44 0.63 8.24
C CYS A 201 -6.82 -0.61 7.41
N GLY A 202 -7.13 -0.40 6.14
CA GLY A 202 -7.51 -1.50 5.24
C GLY A 202 -6.36 -2.47 4.96
N GLN A 203 -5.15 -1.95 4.68
CA GLN A 203 -3.98 -2.78 4.38
C GLN A 203 -3.61 -3.67 5.55
N VAL A 204 -3.41 -3.09 6.75
CA VAL A 204 -3.00 -3.85 7.94
C VAL A 204 -4.04 -4.91 8.31
N ALA A 205 -5.32 -4.53 8.37
CA ALA A 205 -6.39 -5.45 8.77
C ALA A 205 -6.57 -6.60 7.75
N ASN A 206 -6.59 -6.31 6.44
CA ASN A 206 -6.72 -7.35 5.42
C ASN A 206 -5.48 -8.26 5.37
N GLN A 207 -4.27 -7.70 5.48
CA GLN A 207 -3.04 -8.48 5.47
C GLN A 207 -2.95 -9.41 6.67
N THR A 208 -3.34 -8.95 7.87
CA THR A 208 -3.40 -9.80 9.08
C THR A 208 -4.37 -10.96 8.88
N ARG A 209 -5.60 -10.70 8.37
CA ARG A 209 -6.59 -11.73 8.07
C ARG A 209 -6.08 -12.77 7.07
N VAL A 210 -5.41 -12.31 6.01
CA VAL A 210 -4.85 -13.20 4.96
C VAL A 210 -3.73 -14.08 5.53
N GLN A 211 -2.91 -13.57 6.43
CA GLN A 211 -1.86 -14.36 7.07
C GLN A 211 -2.40 -15.43 8.02
N MET A 212 -3.57 -15.20 8.62
CA MET A 212 -4.23 -16.17 9.51
C MET A 212 -4.92 -17.34 8.79
N LEU A 213 -5.00 -17.33 7.46
CA LEU A 213 -5.66 -18.39 6.67
C LEU A 213 -4.96 -19.77 6.69
N GLY A 214 -3.80 -19.87 7.35
CA GLY A 214 -3.07 -21.12 7.54
C GLY A 214 -1.59 -20.99 7.19
N GLU A 215 -0.74 -21.51 8.05
CA GLU A 215 0.72 -21.40 7.93
C GLU A 215 1.26 -22.01 6.63
N ALA A 216 0.74 -23.16 6.21
CA ALA A 216 1.17 -23.87 5.01
C ALA A 216 0.89 -23.11 3.71
N THR A 217 -0.10 -22.21 3.68
CA THR A 217 -0.51 -21.43 2.51
C THR A 217 -0.22 -19.94 2.65
N SER A 218 0.25 -19.48 3.80
CA SER A 218 0.45 -18.08 4.15
C SER A 218 1.24 -17.30 3.11
N SER A 219 2.36 -17.84 2.62
CA SER A 219 3.17 -17.19 1.58
C SER A 219 2.41 -17.02 0.26
N ARG A 220 1.66 -18.04 -0.17
CA ARG A 220 0.85 -18.00 -1.40
C ARG A 220 -0.33 -17.05 -1.27
N ASN A 221 -1.01 -17.07 -0.13
CA ASN A 221 -2.12 -16.16 0.18
C ASN A 221 -1.64 -14.71 0.18
N ASN A 222 -0.51 -14.43 0.81
CA ASN A 222 0.10 -13.10 0.79
C ASN A 222 0.49 -12.67 -0.63
N THR A 223 1.00 -13.58 -1.47
CA THR A 223 1.33 -13.28 -2.86
C THR A 223 0.08 -12.87 -3.65
N VAL A 224 -1.04 -13.59 -3.51
CA VAL A 224 -2.31 -13.24 -4.15
C VAL A 224 -2.80 -11.88 -3.70
N PHE A 225 -2.81 -11.63 -2.39
CA PHE A 225 -3.23 -10.35 -1.83
C PHE A 225 -2.38 -9.19 -2.34
N MET A 226 -1.06 -9.31 -2.27
CA MET A 226 -0.15 -8.25 -2.71
C MET A 226 -0.16 -8.03 -4.22
N PHE A 227 -0.34 -9.10 -5.01
CA PHE A 227 -0.53 -8.97 -6.45
C PHE A 227 -1.78 -8.15 -6.78
N ALA A 228 -2.93 -8.49 -6.18
CA ALA A 228 -4.16 -7.73 -6.36
C ALA A 228 -4.01 -6.28 -5.89
N TYR A 229 -3.37 -6.06 -4.75
CA TYR A 229 -3.08 -4.75 -4.18
C TYR A 229 -2.29 -3.87 -5.16
N PHE A 230 -1.16 -4.37 -5.69
CA PHE A 230 -0.34 -3.61 -6.64
C PHE A 230 -1.01 -3.45 -8.01
N MET A 231 -1.78 -4.43 -8.46
CA MET A 231 -2.60 -4.29 -9.69
C MET A 231 -3.65 -3.19 -9.52
N GLY A 232 -4.24 -3.07 -8.34
CA GLY A 232 -5.10 -1.94 -7.98
C GLY A 232 -4.35 -0.61 -8.09
N GLY A 233 -3.14 -0.54 -7.54
CA GLY A 233 -2.29 0.64 -7.64
C GLY A 233 -1.94 1.03 -9.08
N ALA A 234 -1.57 0.06 -9.90
CA ALA A 234 -1.27 0.26 -11.32
C ALA A 234 -2.50 0.77 -12.09
N SER A 235 -3.66 0.13 -11.89
CA SER A 235 -4.93 0.57 -12.49
C SER A 235 -5.33 1.98 -12.03
N GLY A 236 -5.19 2.26 -10.74
CA GLY A 236 -5.47 3.57 -10.17
C GLY A 236 -4.61 4.67 -10.76
N SER A 237 -3.31 4.44 -10.88
CA SER A 237 -2.38 5.39 -11.51
C SER A 237 -2.70 5.62 -12.98
N PHE A 238 -2.98 4.56 -13.73
CA PHE A 238 -3.32 4.64 -15.15
C PHE A 238 -4.63 5.39 -15.38
N PHE A 239 -5.71 4.93 -14.74
CA PHE A 239 -7.02 5.58 -14.90
C PHE A 239 -7.07 6.95 -14.26
N GLY A 240 -6.30 7.21 -13.19
CA GLY A 240 -6.16 8.53 -12.59
C GLY A 240 -5.56 9.55 -13.56
N ALA A 241 -4.46 9.21 -14.23
CA ALA A 241 -3.84 10.04 -15.24
C ALA A 241 -4.80 10.29 -16.44
N LEU A 242 -5.53 9.25 -16.84
CA LEU A 242 -6.53 9.35 -17.90
C LEU A 242 -7.70 10.28 -17.49
N ALA A 243 -8.24 10.11 -16.29
CA ALA A 243 -9.29 10.97 -15.75
C ALA A 243 -8.85 12.44 -15.67
N TRP A 244 -7.59 12.67 -15.29
CA TRP A 244 -7.03 14.02 -15.30
C TRP A 244 -7.07 14.65 -16.71
N SER A 245 -6.72 13.90 -17.74
CA SER A 245 -6.71 14.41 -19.11
C SER A 245 -8.10 14.74 -19.66
N PHE A 246 -9.16 14.06 -19.18
CA PHE A 246 -10.52 14.27 -19.64
C PHE A 246 -11.28 15.36 -18.87
N GLY A 247 -11.09 15.48 -17.58
CA GLY A 247 -11.90 16.39 -16.75
C GLY A 247 -11.17 16.94 -15.52
N GLY A 248 -9.84 16.95 -15.53
CA GLY A 248 -9.01 17.52 -14.48
C GLY A 248 -9.29 16.91 -13.10
N TRP A 249 -9.14 17.73 -12.07
CA TRP A 249 -9.27 17.29 -10.69
C TRP A 249 -10.62 16.70 -10.31
N VAL A 250 -11.70 17.24 -10.87
CA VAL A 250 -13.06 16.74 -10.60
C VAL A 250 -13.23 15.32 -11.10
N ALA A 251 -12.78 15.01 -12.31
CA ALA A 251 -12.85 13.66 -12.87
C ALA A 251 -12.00 12.66 -12.07
N VAL A 252 -10.83 13.09 -11.58
CA VAL A 252 -9.97 12.30 -10.69
C VAL A 252 -10.71 11.94 -9.39
N CYS A 253 -11.33 12.92 -8.74
CA CYS A 253 -12.10 12.71 -7.52
C CYS A 253 -13.29 11.77 -7.73
N LEU A 254 -14.05 11.94 -8.82
CA LEU A 254 -15.18 11.07 -9.14
C LEU A 254 -14.75 9.63 -9.42
N LEU A 255 -13.66 9.42 -10.16
CA LEU A 255 -13.08 8.10 -10.37
C LEU A 255 -12.70 7.44 -9.04
N ALA A 256 -12.04 8.16 -8.17
CA ALA A 256 -11.62 7.64 -6.87
C ALA A 256 -12.83 7.31 -5.97
N LEU A 257 -13.86 8.15 -5.98
CA LEU A 257 -15.12 7.84 -5.28
C LEU A 257 -15.81 6.59 -5.86
N ALA A 258 -15.74 6.37 -7.17
CA ALA A 258 -16.23 5.13 -7.78
C ALA A 258 -15.45 3.91 -7.29
N TYR A 259 -14.10 3.99 -7.19
CA TYR A 259 -13.28 2.94 -6.59
C TYR A 259 -13.67 2.70 -5.12
N GLN A 260 -13.92 3.75 -4.35
CA GLN A 260 -14.36 3.62 -2.95
C GLN A 260 -15.75 3.00 -2.83
N CYS A 261 -16.69 3.37 -3.69
CA CYS A 261 -18.00 2.74 -3.73
C CYS A 261 -17.90 1.24 -4.00
N LEU A 262 -17.07 0.83 -4.96
CA LEU A 262 -16.84 -0.59 -5.25
C LEU A 262 -16.17 -1.31 -4.07
N ALA A 263 -15.23 -0.67 -3.38
CA ALA A 263 -14.60 -1.22 -2.18
C ALA A 263 -15.60 -1.38 -1.02
N LEU A 264 -16.47 -0.38 -0.79
CA LEU A 264 -17.54 -0.43 0.22
C LEU A 264 -18.55 -1.54 -0.11
N ILE A 265 -19.01 -1.61 -1.35
CA ILE A 265 -19.93 -2.68 -1.81
C ILE A 265 -19.30 -4.04 -1.58
N ALA A 266 -18.05 -4.23 -2.00
CA ALA A 266 -17.33 -5.48 -1.79
C ALA A 266 -17.19 -5.80 -0.29
N HIS A 267 -16.86 -4.80 0.54
CA HIS A 267 -16.72 -4.99 1.98
C HIS A 267 -18.04 -5.41 2.64
N PHE A 268 -19.15 -4.73 2.37
CA PHE A 268 -20.42 -5.01 3.04
C PHE A 268 -21.11 -6.28 2.52
N ILE A 269 -20.94 -6.62 1.24
CA ILE A 269 -21.57 -7.81 0.62
C ILE A 269 -20.71 -9.06 0.81
N LEU A 270 -19.40 -8.97 0.65
CA LEU A 270 -18.52 -10.13 0.64
C LEU A 270 -17.94 -10.46 2.00
N TYR A 271 -17.95 -9.51 2.96
CA TYR A 271 -17.33 -9.73 4.26
C TYR A 271 -17.94 -10.92 5.00
N HIS A 272 -17.09 -11.88 5.36
CA HIS A 272 -17.47 -13.03 6.16
C HIS A 272 -16.72 -13.00 7.51
N PRO A 273 -17.43 -12.99 8.66
CA PRO A 273 -16.81 -12.91 9.98
C PRO A 273 -16.16 -14.21 10.45
N LYS A 274 -16.49 -15.34 9.79
CA LYS A 274 -16.01 -16.68 10.16
C LYS A 274 -15.24 -17.29 8.98
N SER A 275 -13.95 -17.21 9.05
CA SER A 275 -13.05 -18.11 8.31
C SER A 275 -11.71 -18.14 9.05
#